data_b8c7ed643b0e47cf4dbdf48cdafac13a
#
_entry.id   b8c7ed643b0e47cf4dbdf48cdafac13a
#
_cell.length_a   1.000
_cell.length_b   1.000
_cell.length_c   1.000
_cell.angle_alpha   90.00
_cell.angle_beta   90.00
_cell.angle_gamma   90.00
#
_symmetry.space_group_name_H-M   'P 1'
#
loop_
_entity.id
_entity.type
_entity.pdbx_description
1 polymer ?
#
loop_
_entity_poly.entity_id
_entity_poly.type
_entity_poly.pdbx_seq_one_letter_code
_entity_poly.pdbx_strand_id
1 'polypeptide(L)'
;MRFLASKKNIQNLLYATLFLLPLHPYVFYVTLLPCLLLWVVNHCTTGEVKGVCPRLWGLPAVFLACAFFSGFHSPDPAFSLMNWAFQPLMYAAIYLLILSLLSSVREKEKALYAFLAGAICVAAYGFIQYANVAGMAADMTAQSWVDPERFPLLRRRMYSTLENPNLLGAYAVMIISILTAFFLRERQKKRKWAFAIILFVLLLCLALTYSRGAWLSLVAIVLGLTLFYDKRFGFLFFLIPLVLFFYHGQMVERFLSLFSGEDTSVGLRFALWESTIAMIEEHPLLGVGWGSYYLAYPDYNFFIQDEHVLIFHAHNMYLNMLAEVGIIGGAAFLLTFFAQGFLCWKLYRGKASLFTRTMGLGGLLMVMAIAVISMSDHVLFGRSISFCFWSLSALCVGSGDW
;
A
#
# COMPACT_ATOMS: atom_id res chain seq x y z
N MET A 1 7.22 9.81 34.25
CA MET A 1 6.35 9.19 33.24
C MET A 1 5.24 10.12 32.73
N ARG A 2 4.43 10.81 33.59
CA ARG A 2 3.33 11.70 33.10
C ARG A 2 3.78 12.78 32.12
N PHE A 3 4.94 13.42 32.32
CA PHE A 3 5.48 14.44 31.40
C PHE A 3 5.86 13.84 30.03
N LEU A 4 6.43 12.65 29.99
CA LEU A 4 6.78 11.94 28.75
C LEU A 4 5.54 11.50 27.99
N ALA A 5 4.46 11.11 28.67
CA ALA A 5 3.20 10.67 28.10
C ALA A 5 2.26 11.83 27.70
N SER A 6 2.77 13.05 27.54
CA SER A 6 1.97 14.15 27.02
C SER A 6 1.52 13.90 25.58
N LYS A 7 0.30 14.31 25.21
CA LYS A 7 -0.23 14.18 23.85
C LYS A 7 0.76 14.68 22.79
N LYS A 8 1.45 15.80 23.05
CA LYS A 8 2.43 16.41 22.14
C LYS A 8 3.64 15.49 21.87
N ASN A 9 4.18 14.84 22.91
CA ASN A 9 5.32 13.94 22.76
C ASN A 9 4.94 12.69 21.97
N ILE A 10 3.74 12.15 22.23
CA ILE A 10 3.20 10.99 21.50
C ILE A 10 2.99 11.37 20.02
N GLN A 11 2.45 12.56 19.72
CA GLN A 11 2.31 13.05 18.35
C GLN A 11 3.66 13.21 17.64
N ASN A 12 4.70 13.70 18.33
CA ASN A 12 6.04 13.82 17.73
C ASN A 12 6.63 12.44 17.37
N LEU A 13 6.46 11.44 18.23
CA LEU A 13 6.85 10.05 17.92
C LEU A 13 6.05 9.49 16.76
N LEU A 14 4.74 9.77 16.70
CA LEU A 14 3.90 9.37 15.58
C LEU A 14 4.39 10.00 14.26
N TYR A 15 4.70 11.30 14.22
CA TYR A 15 5.23 11.95 13.02
C TYR A 15 6.58 11.35 12.59
N ALA A 16 7.47 11.05 13.55
CA ALA A 16 8.72 10.35 13.25
C ALA A 16 8.46 8.94 12.69
N THR A 17 7.49 8.21 13.25
CA THR A 17 7.08 6.90 12.72
C THR A 17 6.61 7.02 11.28
N LEU A 18 5.69 7.95 10.99
CA LEU A 18 5.13 8.17 9.64
C LEU A 18 6.22 8.53 8.61
N PHE A 19 7.23 9.28 9.01
CA PHE A 19 8.40 9.58 8.19
C PHE A 19 9.25 8.33 7.89
N LEU A 20 9.47 7.48 8.91
CA LEU A 20 10.34 6.30 8.83
C LEU A 20 9.69 5.10 8.11
N LEU A 21 8.35 5.03 8.05
CA LEU A 21 7.62 3.89 7.47
C LEU A 21 8.13 3.44 6.09
N PRO A 22 8.34 4.34 5.11
CA PRO A 22 8.79 3.93 3.78
C PRO A 22 10.32 3.77 3.67
N LEU A 23 11.09 4.13 4.71
CA LEU A 23 12.54 4.12 4.64
C LEU A 23 13.16 2.77 4.97
N HIS A 24 12.51 1.98 5.85
CA HIS A 24 13.02 0.66 6.20
C HIS A 24 11.94 -0.17 6.90
N PRO A 25 11.79 -1.48 6.59
CA PRO A 25 10.70 -2.33 7.08
C PRO A 25 10.68 -2.58 8.60
N TYR A 26 11.72 -2.19 9.32
CA TYR A 26 11.83 -2.42 10.76
C TYR A 26 12.19 -1.18 11.59
N VAL A 27 12.90 -0.19 11.01
CA VAL A 27 13.41 0.97 11.77
C VAL A 27 12.30 1.79 12.41
N PHE A 28 11.14 1.91 11.78
CA PHE A 28 10.02 2.66 12.33
C PHE A 28 9.47 2.06 13.65
N TYR A 29 9.72 0.79 13.97
CA TYR A 29 9.33 0.22 15.26
C TYR A 29 10.04 0.89 16.44
N VAL A 30 11.24 1.45 16.24
CA VAL A 30 11.97 2.23 17.27
C VAL A 30 11.15 3.42 17.76
N THR A 31 10.31 4.00 16.92
CA THR A 31 9.41 5.12 17.28
C THR A 31 7.98 4.67 17.54
N LEU A 32 7.49 3.65 16.83
CA LEU A 32 6.12 3.15 16.97
C LEU A 32 5.89 2.48 18.33
N LEU A 33 6.78 1.61 18.80
CA LEU A 33 6.58 0.91 20.07
C LEU A 33 6.57 1.86 21.27
N PRO A 34 7.51 2.82 21.43
CA PRO A 34 7.40 3.86 22.44
C PRO A 34 6.15 4.73 22.29
N CYS A 35 5.74 5.04 21.06
CA CYS A 35 4.51 5.80 20.79
C CYS A 35 3.28 5.06 21.33
N LEU A 36 3.16 3.75 21.07
CA LEU A 36 2.08 2.90 21.59
C LEU A 36 2.11 2.80 23.12
N LEU A 37 3.28 2.57 23.70
CA LEU A 37 3.43 2.50 25.15
C LEU A 37 2.97 3.80 25.83
N LEU A 38 3.46 4.94 25.34
CA LEU A 38 3.10 6.25 25.90
C LEU A 38 1.62 6.58 25.67
N TRP A 39 1.04 6.13 24.55
CA TRP A 39 -0.39 6.28 24.27
C TRP A 39 -1.24 5.50 25.28
N VAL A 40 -0.89 4.26 25.58
CA VAL A 40 -1.58 3.45 26.61
C VAL A 40 -1.43 4.12 27.99
N VAL A 41 -0.22 4.55 28.37
CA VAL A 41 0.03 5.25 29.64
C VAL A 41 -0.80 6.53 29.73
N ASN A 42 -0.86 7.34 28.67
CA ASN A 42 -1.68 8.54 28.62
C ASN A 42 -3.17 8.22 28.79
N HIS A 43 -3.66 7.23 28.06
CA HIS A 43 -5.08 6.82 28.14
C HIS A 43 -5.46 6.37 29.56
N CYS A 44 -4.59 5.59 30.24
CA CYS A 44 -4.83 5.10 31.60
C CYS A 44 -4.66 6.16 32.68
N THR A 45 -3.84 7.23 32.45
CA THR A 45 -3.48 8.17 33.51
C THR A 45 -4.13 9.54 33.39
N THR A 46 -4.30 10.06 32.19
CA THR A 46 -4.79 11.43 31.95
C THR A 46 -6.13 11.47 31.23
N GLY A 47 -6.47 10.45 30.47
CA GLY A 47 -7.66 10.41 29.62
C GLY A 47 -7.72 11.50 28.55
N GLU A 48 -6.59 12.18 28.26
CA GLU A 48 -6.53 13.25 27.24
C GLU A 48 -6.78 12.74 25.81
N VAL A 49 -6.50 11.47 25.58
CA VAL A 49 -6.68 10.83 24.27
C VAL A 49 -8.10 10.30 24.18
N LYS A 50 -8.84 10.80 23.20
CA LYS A 50 -10.24 10.39 22.97
C LYS A 50 -10.34 8.97 22.44
N GLY A 51 -11.39 8.26 22.82
CA GLY A 51 -11.76 6.98 22.22
C GLY A 51 -12.11 7.14 20.74
N VAL A 52 -11.87 6.09 19.96
CA VAL A 52 -12.19 6.05 18.52
C VAL A 52 -13.63 5.56 18.33
N CYS A 53 -14.33 6.18 17.37
CA CYS A 53 -15.70 5.78 17.04
C CYS A 53 -15.74 4.31 16.60
N PRO A 54 -16.59 3.46 17.21
CA PRO A 54 -16.68 2.03 16.90
C PRO A 54 -16.95 1.74 15.41
N ARG A 55 -17.64 2.64 14.70
CA ARG A 55 -17.94 2.50 13.27
C ARG A 55 -16.67 2.43 12.39
N LEU A 56 -15.55 2.95 12.86
CA LEU A 56 -14.29 3.01 12.11
C LEU A 56 -13.42 1.77 12.30
N TRP A 57 -13.62 0.99 13.37
CA TRP A 57 -12.76 -0.14 13.69
C TRP A 57 -13.51 -1.48 13.86
N GLY A 58 -14.84 -1.49 13.75
CA GLY A 58 -15.61 -2.72 13.89
C GLY A 58 -15.26 -3.80 12.86
N LEU A 59 -15.27 -3.45 11.56
CA LEU A 59 -14.84 -4.37 10.50
C LEU A 59 -13.36 -4.77 10.60
N PRO A 60 -12.41 -3.84 10.83
CA PRO A 60 -11.03 -4.20 11.12
C PRO A 60 -10.87 -5.19 12.28
N ALA A 61 -11.66 -5.05 13.35
CA ALA A 61 -11.61 -5.97 14.49
C ALA A 61 -12.08 -7.39 14.12
N VAL A 62 -13.11 -7.51 13.28
CA VAL A 62 -13.56 -8.83 12.76
C VAL A 62 -12.45 -9.48 11.95
N PHE A 63 -11.83 -8.72 11.02
CA PHE A 63 -10.69 -9.24 10.25
C PHE A 63 -9.54 -9.69 11.15
N LEU A 64 -9.16 -8.86 12.15
CA LEU A 64 -8.11 -9.22 13.12
C LEU A 64 -8.40 -10.51 13.87
N ALA A 65 -9.65 -10.70 14.31
CA ALA A 65 -10.07 -11.93 14.97
C ALA A 65 -9.97 -13.14 14.03
N CYS A 66 -10.47 -13.03 12.79
CA CYS A 66 -10.35 -14.09 11.80
C CYS A 66 -8.88 -14.42 11.49
N ALA A 67 -8.03 -13.44 11.29
CA ALA A 67 -6.60 -13.63 11.04
C ALA A 67 -5.86 -14.25 12.26
N PHE A 68 -6.30 -13.95 13.49
CA PHE A 68 -5.79 -14.61 14.70
C PHE A 68 -6.16 -16.09 14.74
N PHE A 69 -7.43 -16.41 14.54
CA PHE A 69 -7.89 -17.79 14.57
C PHE A 69 -7.37 -18.62 13.39
N SER A 70 -7.17 -18.02 12.21
CA SER A 70 -6.53 -18.69 11.07
C SER A 70 -5.11 -19.16 11.41
N GLY A 71 -4.40 -18.40 12.25
CA GLY A 71 -3.03 -18.75 12.66
C GLY A 71 -2.90 -20.12 13.31
N PHE A 72 -3.93 -20.65 13.96
CA PHE A 72 -3.93 -21.99 14.52
C PHE A 72 -4.04 -23.12 13.48
N HIS A 73 -4.44 -22.79 12.24
CA HIS A 73 -4.50 -23.71 11.10
C HIS A 73 -3.24 -23.68 10.24
N SER A 74 -2.27 -22.84 10.59
CA SER A 74 -0.99 -22.75 9.90
C SER A 74 -0.19 -24.04 10.04
N PRO A 75 0.61 -24.45 9.03
CA PRO A 75 1.64 -25.46 9.18
C PRO A 75 2.65 -25.13 10.31
N ASP A 76 2.87 -23.82 10.59
CA ASP A 76 3.60 -23.33 11.76
C ASP A 76 2.76 -22.28 12.49
N PRO A 77 1.95 -22.68 13.51
CA PRO A 77 1.12 -21.73 14.25
C PRO A 77 1.90 -20.66 15.00
N ALA A 78 3.11 -20.97 15.51
CA ALA A 78 3.93 -20.01 16.23
C ALA A 78 4.40 -18.88 15.29
N PHE A 79 4.86 -19.24 14.09
CA PHE A 79 5.22 -18.29 13.03
C PHE A 79 4.04 -17.41 12.63
N SER A 80 2.87 -18.02 12.36
CA SER A 80 1.67 -17.29 11.92
C SER A 80 1.18 -16.31 12.99
N LEU A 81 1.08 -16.73 14.24
CA LEU A 81 0.65 -15.87 15.35
C LEU A 81 1.65 -14.74 15.63
N MET A 82 2.96 -15.00 15.50
CA MET A 82 3.97 -13.96 15.57
C MET A 82 3.81 -12.94 14.44
N ASN A 83 3.62 -13.40 13.20
CA ASN A 83 3.33 -12.49 12.06
C ASN A 83 2.04 -11.70 12.28
N TRP A 84 0.99 -12.32 12.81
CA TRP A 84 -0.24 -11.63 13.17
C TRP A 84 0.01 -10.50 14.17
N ALA A 85 0.80 -10.75 15.22
CA ALA A 85 1.11 -9.76 16.24
C ALA A 85 1.92 -8.56 15.71
N PHE A 86 2.91 -8.82 14.83
CA PHE A 86 3.80 -7.79 14.30
C PHE A 86 3.32 -7.15 12.98
N GLN A 87 2.23 -7.61 12.39
CA GLN A 87 1.70 -7.07 11.14
C GLN A 87 0.26 -6.56 11.34
N PRO A 88 -0.83 -7.34 11.17
CA PRO A 88 -2.18 -6.80 11.19
C PRO A 88 -2.55 -6.14 12.52
N LEU A 89 -2.11 -6.67 13.66
CA LEU A 89 -2.33 -6.01 14.95
C LEU A 89 -1.64 -4.64 15.02
N MET A 90 -0.39 -4.53 14.52
CA MET A 90 0.33 -3.25 14.48
C MET A 90 -0.25 -2.29 13.44
N TYR A 91 -0.77 -2.79 12.31
CA TYR A 91 -1.51 -1.95 11.34
C TYR A 91 -2.76 -1.33 11.98
N ALA A 92 -3.51 -2.13 12.73
CA ALA A 92 -4.66 -1.63 13.49
C ALA A 92 -4.24 -0.66 14.59
N ALA A 93 -3.14 -0.94 15.29
CA ALA A 93 -2.63 -0.06 16.35
C ALA A 93 -2.25 1.33 15.82
N ILE A 94 -1.49 1.42 14.71
CA ILE A 94 -1.15 2.73 14.12
C ILE A 94 -2.38 3.44 13.55
N TYR A 95 -3.34 2.69 12.98
CA TYR A 95 -4.62 3.22 12.52
C TYR A 95 -5.37 3.90 13.67
N LEU A 96 -5.51 3.22 14.81
CA LEU A 96 -6.16 3.75 16.01
C LEU A 96 -5.39 4.93 16.61
N LEU A 97 -4.05 4.88 16.64
CA LEU A 97 -3.21 6.00 17.08
C LEU A 97 -3.50 7.27 16.29
N ILE A 98 -3.53 7.18 14.96
CA ILE A 98 -3.80 8.33 14.08
C ILE A 98 -5.19 8.89 14.34
N LEU A 99 -6.21 8.04 14.43
CA LEU A 99 -7.59 8.47 14.68
C LEU A 99 -7.75 9.14 16.05
N SER A 100 -7.06 8.67 17.08
CA SER A 100 -7.18 9.16 18.45
C SER A 100 -6.34 10.41 18.73
N LEU A 101 -5.16 10.54 18.09
CA LEU A 101 -4.20 11.60 18.38
C LEU A 101 -4.35 12.84 17.49
N LEU A 102 -4.78 12.67 16.22
CA LEU A 102 -4.81 13.75 15.24
C LEU A 102 -6.23 14.30 15.07
N SER A 103 -6.65 15.21 15.94
CA SER A 103 -7.99 15.79 15.93
C SER A 103 -8.10 17.05 15.06
N SER A 104 -7.06 17.89 14.98
CA SER A 104 -7.08 19.14 14.23
C SER A 104 -6.52 19.01 12.81
N VAL A 105 -6.97 19.88 11.91
CA VAL A 105 -6.43 19.98 10.54
C VAL A 105 -4.91 20.19 10.55
N ARG A 106 -4.40 21.06 11.46
CA ARG A 106 -2.97 21.35 11.57
C ARG A 106 -2.14 20.12 11.97
N GLU A 107 -2.67 19.26 12.85
CA GLU A 107 -1.99 18.01 13.25
C GLU A 107 -1.94 17.02 12.07
N LYS A 108 -3.03 16.93 11.29
CA LYS A 108 -3.12 16.08 10.10
C LYS A 108 -2.23 16.58 8.96
N GLU A 109 -2.12 17.90 8.77
CA GLU A 109 -1.15 18.48 7.82
C GLU A 109 0.28 18.12 8.19
N LYS A 110 0.65 18.18 9.48
CA LYS A 110 2.00 17.75 9.93
C LYS A 110 2.26 16.26 9.63
N ALA A 111 1.26 15.41 9.87
CA ALA A 111 1.37 13.98 9.54
C ALA A 111 1.54 13.77 8.02
N LEU A 112 0.78 14.50 7.20
CA LEU A 112 0.95 14.47 5.75
C LEU A 112 2.35 14.93 5.33
N TYR A 113 2.88 16.01 5.91
CA TYR A 113 4.24 16.48 5.62
C TYR A 113 5.31 15.48 6.06
N ALA A 114 5.12 14.74 7.15
CA ALA A 114 6.02 13.64 7.54
C ALA A 114 6.06 12.54 6.47
N PHE A 115 4.89 12.12 5.94
CA PHE A 115 4.82 11.20 4.80
C PHE A 115 5.52 11.74 3.55
N LEU A 116 5.29 13.01 3.20
CA LEU A 116 5.89 13.63 2.04
C LEU A 116 7.42 13.74 2.17
N ALA A 117 7.93 14.04 3.35
CA ALA A 117 9.35 14.06 3.63
C ALA A 117 9.96 12.65 3.44
N GLY A 118 9.30 11.60 3.95
CA GLY A 118 9.67 10.20 3.69
C GLY A 118 9.66 9.88 2.19
N ALA A 119 8.64 10.33 1.45
CA ALA A 119 8.55 10.11 0.01
C ALA A 119 9.68 10.79 -0.78
N ILE A 120 10.10 11.98 -0.37
CA ILE A 120 11.26 12.67 -0.97
C ILE A 120 12.54 11.87 -0.72
N CYS A 121 12.74 11.35 0.50
CA CYS A 121 13.92 10.51 0.80
C CYS A 121 13.91 9.20 -0.02
N VAL A 122 12.75 8.53 -0.13
CA VAL A 122 12.57 7.34 -0.98
C VAL A 122 12.92 7.66 -2.43
N ALA A 123 12.40 8.76 -2.97
CA ALA A 123 12.69 9.17 -4.34
C ALA A 123 14.17 9.48 -4.55
N ALA A 124 14.78 10.26 -3.65
CA ALA A 124 16.20 10.63 -3.73
C ALA A 124 17.10 9.39 -3.70
N TYR A 125 16.87 8.47 -2.76
CA TYR A 125 17.62 7.21 -2.70
C TYR A 125 17.39 6.34 -3.94
N GLY A 126 16.16 6.28 -4.45
CA GLY A 126 15.83 5.55 -5.66
C GLY A 126 16.59 6.06 -6.89
N PHE A 127 16.76 7.38 -7.05
CA PHE A 127 17.56 7.95 -8.14
C PHE A 127 19.06 7.65 -7.97
N ILE A 128 19.60 7.72 -6.74
CA ILE A 128 21.00 7.35 -6.45
C ILE A 128 21.22 5.87 -6.80
N GLN A 129 20.32 4.99 -6.37
CA GLN A 129 20.35 3.57 -6.70
C GLN A 129 20.29 3.33 -8.21
N TYR A 130 19.35 3.98 -8.90
CA TYR A 130 19.17 3.82 -10.34
C TYR A 130 20.37 4.32 -11.15
N ALA A 131 21.09 5.33 -10.65
CA ALA A 131 22.34 5.82 -11.26
C ALA A 131 23.51 4.85 -11.04
N ASN A 132 23.51 4.04 -9.98
CA ASN A 132 24.58 3.09 -9.64
C ASN A 132 24.33 1.71 -10.29
N VAL A 133 24.62 1.62 -11.58
CA VAL A 133 24.34 0.47 -12.46
C VAL A 133 24.95 -0.86 -12.00
N ALA A 134 26.15 -0.81 -11.43
CA ALA A 134 26.90 -2.02 -11.07
C ALA A 134 26.29 -2.76 -9.86
N GLY A 135 25.76 -2.03 -8.88
CA GLY A 135 25.11 -2.63 -7.69
C GLY A 135 23.74 -3.26 -8.00
N MET A 136 22.95 -2.65 -8.90
CA MET A 136 21.62 -3.13 -9.23
C MET A 136 21.59 -4.45 -10.00
N ALA A 137 22.58 -4.69 -10.87
CA ALA A 137 22.64 -5.90 -11.68
C ALA A 137 22.87 -7.17 -10.84
N ALA A 138 23.58 -7.05 -9.72
CA ALA A 138 23.85 -8.16 -8.81
C ALA A 138 22.62 -8.55 -7.96
N ASP A 139 21.84 -7.55 -7.49
CA ASP A 139 20.69 -7.78 -6.61
C ASP A 139 19.47 -8.36 -7.34
N MET A 140 19.29 -8.01 -8.62
CA MET A 140 18.08 -8.36 -9.38
C MET A 140 18.14 -9.73 -10.07
N THR A 141 19.34 -10.30 -10.27
CA THR A 141 19.50 -11.62 -10.91
C THR A 141 18.96 -12.77 -10.05
N ALA A 142 18.90 -12.59 -8.75
CA ALA A 142 18.40 -13.60 -7.81
C ALA A 142 16.87 -13.65 -7.65
N GLN A 143 16.14 -12.64 -8.13
CA GLN A 143 14.70 -12.49 -7.84
C GLN A 143 13.80 -12.25 -9.07
N SER A 144 14.34 -12.27 -10.29
CA SER A 144 13.56 -11.86 -11.46
C SER A 144 12.92 -13.05 -12.18
N TRP A 145 11.59 -13.10 -12.13
CA TRP A 145 10.71 -13.96 -12.90
C TRP A 145 10.55 -13.47 -14.35
N VAL A 146 11.40 -12.60 -14.81
CA VAL A 146 11.36 -11.99 -16.14
C VAL A 146 12.58 -12.42 -16.90
N ASP A 147 12.38 -12.92 -18.13
CA ASP A 147 13.45 -13.26 -19.05
C ASP A 147 14.37 -12.04 -19.28
N PRO A 148 15.62 -12.10 -18.80
CA PRO A 148 16.54 -10.98 -18.90
C PRO A 148 17.10 -10.78 -20.32
N GLU A 149 16.99 -11.76 -21.22
CA GLU A 149 17.42 -11.66 -22.62
C GLU A 149 16.38 -10.91 -23.44
N ARG A 150 15.08 -11.21 -23.20
CA ARG A 150 13.97 -10.54 -23.88
C ARG A 150 13.76 -9.11 -23.40
N PHE A 151 14.05 -8.80 -22.11
CA PHE A 151 13.85 -7.50 -21.50
C PHE A 151 15.09 -7.00 -20.74
N PRO A 152 16.20 -6.66 -21.42
CA PRO A 152 17.47 -6.32 -20.77
C PRO A 152 17.42 -5.08 -19.85
N LEU A 153 16.52 -4.11 -20.12
CA LEU A 153 16.33 -2.95 -19.23
C LEU A 153 15.61 -3.28 -17.93
N LEU A 154 14.94 -4.43 -17.83
CA LEU A 154 14.34 -4.84 -16.56
C LEU A 154 15.38 -5.23 -15.50
N ARG A 155 16.64 -5.41 -15.87
CA ARG A 155 17.77 -5.51 -14.93
C ARG A 155 18.02 -4.20 -14.16
N ARG A 156 17.41 -3.07 -14.59
CA ARG A 156 17.59 -1.74 -14.02
C ARG A 156 16.29 -1.16 -13.47
N ARG A 157 15.41 -1.96 -12.88
CA ARG A 157 14.19 -1.45 -12.28
C ARG A 157 14.49 -0.72 -10.95
N MET A 158 13.94 0.50 -10.80
CA MET A 158 14.04 1.23 -9.53
C MET A 158 13.19 0.55 -8.46
N TYR A 159 13.75 0.28 -7.26
CA TYR A 159 13.04 -0.27 -6.10
C TYR A 159 13.26 0.54 -4.81
N SER A 160 14.30 1.37 -4.76
CA SER A 160 14.63 2.25 -3.64
C SER A 160 14.76 1.48 -2.31
N THR A 161 14.19 2.02 -1.23
CA THR A 161 14.19 1.45 0.12
C THR A 161 13.13 0.34 0.30
N LEU A 162 12.33 0.06 -0.73
CA LEU A 162 11.17 -0.85 -0.64
C LEU A 162 11.46 -2.25 -1.21
N GLU A 163 12.71 -2.53 -1.54
CA GLU A 163 13.26 -3.84 -1.90
C GLU A 163 12.67 -4.46 -3.19
N ASN A 164 11.51 -3.99 -3.65
CA ASN A 164 10.81 -4.51 -4.83
C ASN A 164 10.23 -3.37 -5.68
N PRO A 165 10.43 -3.37 -7.02
CA PRO A 165 9.89 -2.34 -7.90
C PRO A 165 8.36 -2.22 -7.88
N ASN A 166 7.63 -3.32 -7.68
CA ASN A 166 6.17 -3.27 -7.60
C ASN A 166 5.71 -2.61 -6.29
N LEU A 167 6.44 -2.85 -5.18
CA LEU A 167 6.17 -2.19 -3.90
C LEU A 167 6.47 -0.69 -3.97
N LEU A 168 7.58 -0.29 -4.64
CA LEU A 168 7.85 1.12 -4.90
C LEU A 168 6.75 1.75 -5.78
N GLY A 169 6.29 1.04 -6.81
CA GLY A 169 5.16 1.46 -7.63
C GLY A 169 3.88 1.67 -6.81
N ALA A 170 3.54 0.72 -5.93
CA ALA A 170 2.39 0.81 -5.04
C ALA A 170 2.51 2.00 -4.06
N TYR A 171 3.68 2.20 -3.46
CA TYR A 171 3.94 3.35 -2.62
C TYR A 171 3.78 4.68 -3.38
N ALA A 172 4.38 4.77 -4.56
CA ALA A 172 4.30 5.96 -5.39
C ALA A 172 2.85 6.30 -5.75
N VAL A 173 2.02 5.33 -6.18
CA VAL A 173 0.60 5.61 -6.52
C VAL A 173 -0.23 6.03 -5.31
N MET A 174 0.08 5.55 -4.10
CA MET A 174 -0.59 6.04 -2.88
C MET A 174 -0.33 7.53 -2.66
N ILE A 175 0.93 7.95 -2.71
CA ILE A 175 1.31 9.35 -2.50
C ILE A 175 0.84 10.22 -3.66
N ILE A 176 0.97 9.77 -4.91
CA ILE A 176 0.45 10.46 -6.11
C ILE A 176 -1.05 10.71 -5.98
N SER A 177 -1.84 9.73 -5.51
CA SER A 177 -3.29 9.88 -5.32
C SER A 177 -3.63 11.03 -4.38
N ILE A 178 -2.99 11.07 -3.22
CA ILE A 178 -3.19 12.13 -2.21
C ILE A 178 -2.71 13.49 -2.75
N LEU A 179 -1.49 13.54 -3.28
CA LEU A 179 -0.92 14.79 -3.81
C LEU A 179 -1.69 15.36 -4.99
N THR A 180 -2.22 14.51 -5.86
CA THR A 180 -3.07 14.96 -6.99
C THR A 180 -4.29 15.70 -6.48
N ALA A 181 -4.97 15.17 -5.46
CA ALA A 181 -6.11 15.85 -4.86
C ALA A 181 -5.72 17.21 -4.26
N PHE A 182 -4.57 17.30 -3.58
CA PHE A 182 -4.06 18.58 -3.05
C PHE A 182 -3.64 19.53 -4.17
N PHE A 183 -2.90 19.09 -5.18
CA PHE A 183 -2.48 19.89 -6.31
C PHE A 183 -3.66 20.54 -7.04
N LEU A 184 -4.73 19.78 -7.28
CA LEU A 184 -5.92 20.26 -7.97
C LEU A 184 -6.70 21.30 -7.18
N ARG A 185 -6.66 21.24 -5.85
CA ARG A 185 -7.49 22.07 -4.97
C ARG A 185 -6.70 23.16 -4.22
N GLU A 186 -5.36 23.16 -4.31
CA GLU A 186 -4.51 24.17 -3.68
C GLU A 186 -4.60 25.49 -4.47
N ARG A 187 -4.84 26.59 -3.72
CA ARG A 187 -4.94 27.94 -4.28
C ARG A 187 -3.65 28.74 -4.13
N GLN A 188 -2.84 28.42 -3.13
CA GLN A 188 -1.58 29.11 -2.88
C GLN A 188 -0.52 28.67 -3.90
N LYS A 189 -0.08 29.56 -4.80
CA LYS A 189 0.87 29.26 -5.88
C LYS A 189 2.14 28.53 -5.39
N LYS A 190 2.77 28.97 -4.31
CA LYS A 190 4.00 28.35 -3.79
C LYS A 190 3.77 26.87 -3.39
N ARG A 191 2.70 26.58 -2.63
CA ARG A 191 2.35 25.21 -2.22
C ARG A 191 1.98 24.35 -3.43
N LYS A 192 1.23 24.91 -4.38
CA LYS A 192 0.84 24.22 -5.61
C LYS A 192 2.05 23.79 -6.43
N TRP A 193 3.04 24.68 -6.61
CA TRP A 193 4.30 24.35 -7.29
C TRP A 193 5.10 23.29 -6.53
N ALA A 194 5.17 23.36 -5.20
CA ALA A 194 5.82 22.32 -4.40
C ALA A 194 5.17 20.94 -4.61
N PHE A 195 3.82 20.86 -4.60
CA PHE A 195 3.11 19.63 -4.90
C PHE A 195 3.34 19.15 -6.34
N ALA A 196 3.38 20.05 -7.32
CA ALA A 196 3.66 19.73 -8.71
C ALA A 196 5.07 19.11 -8.88
N ILE A 197 6.08 19.66 -8.22
CA ILE A 197 7.46 19.14 -8.28
C ILE A 197 7.52 17.74 -7.66
N ILE A 198 6.93 17.53 -6.48
CA ILE A 198 6.92 16.23 -5.82
C ILE A 198 6.16 15.20 -6.66
N LEU A 199 5.00 15.58 -7.24
CA LEU A 199 4.24 14.73 -8.18
C LEU A 199 5.09 14.32 -9.38
N PHE A 200 5.77 15.28 -10.01
CA PHE A 200 6.63 15.00 -11.16
C PHE A 200 7.75 14.02 -10.80
N VAL A 201 8.42 14.23 -9.66
CA VAL A 201 9.48 13.33 -9.17
C VAL A 201 8.94 11.93 -8.91
N LEU A 202 7.78 11.79 -8.27
CA LEU A 202 7.16 10.49 -8.01
C LEU A 202 6.67 9.79 -9.28
N LEU A 203 6.18 10.53 -10.27
CA LEU A 203 5.82 9.99 -11.58
C LEU A 203 7.05 9.45 -12.32
N LEU A 204 8.20 10.14 -12.24
CA LEU A 204 9.47 9.63 -12.76
C LEU A 204 9.92 8.36 -12.03
N CYS A 205 9.88 8.33 -10.69
CA CYS A 205 10.16 7.13 -9.93
C CYS A 205 9.26 5.97 -10.37
N LEU A 206 7.95 6.21 -10.49
CA LEU A 206 6.99 5.20 -10.93
C LEU A 206 7.30 4.69 -12.33
N ALA A 207 7.63 5.56 -13.28
CA ALA A 207 8.04 5.18 -14.63
C ALA A 207 9.25 4.23 -14.60
N LEU A 208 10.28 4.55 -13.79
CA LEU A 208 11.51 3.77 -13.65
C LEU A 208 11.34 2.45 -12.86
N THR A 209 10.18 2.21 -12.25
CA THR A 209 9.86 0.89 -11.68
C THR A 209 9.56 -0.16 -12.74
N TYR A 210 9.16 0.23 -13.94
CA TYR A 210 8.63 -0.66 -15.00
C TYR A 210 7.50 -1.58 -14.48
N SER A 211 6.76 -1.17 -13.46
CA SER A 211 5.65 -1.92 -12.90
C SER A 211 4.36 -1.67 -13.68
N ARG A 212 3.92 -2.67 -14.46
CA ARG A 212 2.68 -2.60 -15.25
C ARG A 212 1.44 -2.35 -14.37
N GLY A 213 1.37 -3.03 -13.22
CA GLY A 213 0.29 -2.84 -12.25
C GLY A 213 0.21 -1.41 -11.73
N ALA A 214 1.37 -0.77 -11.47
CA ALA A 214 1.42 0.63 -11.04
C ALA A 214 1.00 1.60 -12.16
N TRP A 215 1.32 1.31 -13.42
CA TRP A 215 0.84 2.10 -14.56
C TRP A 215 -0.67 1.98 -14.75
N LEU A 216 -1.24 0.77 -14.61
CA LEU A 216 -2.69 0.57 -14.61
C LEU A 216 -3.37 1.31 -13.44
N SER A 217 -2.69 1.43 -12.29
CA SER A 217 -3.19 2.23 -11.16
C SER A 217 -3.23 3.73 -11.47
N LEU A 218 -2.31 4.27 -12.29
CA LEU A 218 -2.44 5.64 -12.80
C LEU A 218 -3.69 5.81 -13.67
N VAL A 219 -3.98 4.83 -14.50
CA VAL A 219 -5.23 4.82 -15.30
C VAL A 219 -6.45 4.82 -14.37
N ALA A 220 -6.42 4.05 -13.28
CA ALA A 220 -7.49 4.05 -12.27
C ALA A 220 -7.62 5.41 -11.56
N ILE A 221 -6.51 6.11 -11.28
CA ILE A 221 -6.53 7.47 -10.71
C ILE A 221 -7.19 8.43 -11.70
N VAL A 222 -6.84 8.40 -13.00
CA VAL A 222 -7.47 9.23 -14.04
C VAL A 222 -8.96 8.92 -14.17
N LEU A 223 -9.34 7.63 -14.14
CA LEU A 223 -10.75 7.23 -14.13
C LEU A 223 -11.49 7.80 -12.90
N GLY A 224 -10.90 7.67 -11.71
CA GLY A 224 -11.45 8.24 -10.49
C GLY A 224 -11.63 9.76 -10.56
N LEU A 225 -10.64 10.48 -11.11
CA LEU A 225 -10.76 11.92 -11.36
C LEU A 225 -11.88 12.24 -12.36
N THR A 226 -12.01 11.45 -13.42
CA THR A 226 -13.07 11.61 -14.43
C THR A 226 -14.45 11.42 -13.82
N LEU A 227 -14.63 10.39 -13.01
CA LEU A 227 -15.92 10.02 -12.43
C LEU A 227 -16.32 10.92 -11.25
N PHE A 228 -15.37 11.30 -10.39
CA PHE A 228 -15.67 11.92 -9.11
C PHE A 228 -15.28 13.40 -9.02
N TYR A 229 -14.32 13.88 -9.82
CA TYR A 229 -13.84 15.26 -9.75
C TYR A 229 -14.29 16.12 -10.93
N ASP A 230 -13.85 15.82 -12.15
CA ASP A 230 -14.24 16.53 -13.39
C ASP A 230 -14.10 15.60 -14.61
N LYS A 231 -15.20 15.43 -15.35
CA LYS A 231 -15.26 14.60 -16.57
C LYS A 231 -14.21 14.95 -17.63
N ARG A 232 -13.65 16.17 -17.60
CA ARG A 232 -12.59 16.61 -18.53
C ARG A 232 -11.32 15.79 -18.40
N PHE A 233 -11.05 15.20 -17.25
CA PHE A 233 -9.91 14.28 -17.08
C PHE A 233 -10.01 13.06 -18.00
N GLY A 234 -11.19 12.70 -18.49
CA GLY A 234 -11.38 11.66 -19.49
C GLY A 234 -10.60 11.88 -20.79
N PHE A 235 -10.28 13.14 -21.14
CA PHE A 235 -9.40 13.41 -22.29
C PHE A 235 -7.99 12.82 -22.13
N LEU A 236 -7.51 12.62 -20.91
CA LEU A 236 -6.20 12.01 -20.67
C LEU A 236 -6.13 10.56 -21.19
N PHE A 237 -7.28 9.85 -21.30
CA PHE A 237 -7.29 8.51 -21.91
C PHE A 237 -6.91 8.52 -23.39
N PHE A 238 -7.15 9.61 -24.11
CA PHE A 238 -6.71 9.74 -25.52
C PHE A 238 -5.20 9.93 -25.65
N LEU A 239 -4.50 10.35 -24.57
CA LEU A 239 -3.04 10.44 -24.58
C LEU A 239 -2.39 9.08 -24.54
N ILE A 240 -3.04 8.05 -23.99
CA ILE A 240 -2.47 6.69 -23.89
C ILE A 240 -2.17 6.12 -25.29
N PRO A 241 -3.14 5.97 -26.21
CA PRO A 241 -2.84 5.49 -27.57
C PRO A 241 -1.91 6.43 -28.34
N LEU A 242 -1.97 7.74 -28.08
CA LEU A 242 -1.07 8.70 -28.71
C LEU A 242 0.39 8.45 -28.29
N VAL A 243 0.63 8.25 -27.00
CA VAL A 243 1.97 7.90 -26.47
C VAL A 243 2.43 6.56 -27.03
N LEU A 244 1.55 5.55 -27.06
CA LEU A 244 1.85 4.22 -27.62
C LEU A 244 2.16 4.29 -29.13
N PHE A 245 1.54 5.19 -29.86
CA PHE A 245 1.76 5.37 -31.30
C PHE A 245 3.09 6.06 -31.63
N PHE A 246 3.43 7.12 -30.88
CA PHE A 246 4.63 7.92 -31.16
C PHE A 246 5.90 7.45 -30.45
N TYR A 247 5.77 6.70 -29.35
CA TYR A 247 6.91 6.25 -28.57
C TYR A 247 7.17 4.75 -28.76
N HIS A 248 8.17 4.42 -29.58
CA HIS A 248 8.64 3.04 -29.81
C HIS A 248 9.80 2.74 -28.89
N GLY A 249 9.52 2.36 -27.64
CA GLY A 249 10.54 2.05 -26.66
C GLY A 249 10.13 0.91 -25.75
N GLN A 250 11.08 0.35 -24.99
CA GLN A 250 10.84 -0.83 -24.13
C GLN A 250 9.71 -0.64 -23.11
N MET A 251 9.35 0.59 -22.70
CA MET A 251 8.17 0.83 -21.88
C MET A 251 6.88 0.48 -22.61
N VAL A 252 6.78 0.83 -23.90
CA VAL A 252 5.60 0.52 -24.72
C VAL A 252 5.53 -0.98 -24.98
N GLU A 253 6.64 -1.61 -25.36
CA GLU A 253 6.73 -3.07 -25.56
C GLU A 253 6.32 -3.79 -24.26
N ARG A 254 6.77 -3.32 -23.09
CA ARG A 254 6.41 -3.85 -21.79
C ARG A 254 4.93 -3.66 -21.47
N PHE A 255 4.33 -2.56 -21.88
CA PHE A 255 2.89 -2.33 -21.73
C PHE A 255 2.08 -3.22 -22.67
N LEU A 256 2.49 -3.30 -23.95
CA LEU A 256 1.84 -4.14 -24.94
C LEU A 256 1.94 -5.63 -24.64
N SER A 257 3.01 -6.08 -23.95
CA SER A 257 3.15 -7.48 -23.52
C SER A 257 2.04 -7.95 -22.56
N LEU A 258 1.26 -7.04 -21.97
CA LEU A 258 0.04 -7.40 -21.24
C LEU A 258 -1.01 -8.10 -22.13
N PHE A 259 -0.99 -7.81 -23.42
CA PHE A 259 -2.00 -8.26 -24.38
C PHE A 259 -1.49 -9.34 -25.32
N SER A 260 -0.18 -9.64 -25.34
CA SER A 260 0.43 -10.59 -26.29
C SER A 260 0.28 -12.07 -25.90
N GLY A 261 -0.09 -12.37 -24.64
CA GLY A 261 -0.19 -13.76 -24.14
C GLY A 261 1.13 -14.52 -24.01
N GLU A 262 2.25 -13.96 -24.47
CA GLU A 262 3.57 -14.60 -24.50
C GLU A 262 4.45 -14.26 -23.27
N ASP A 263 3.92 -13.50 -22.32
CA ASP A 263 4.68 -13.08 -21.14
C ASP A 263 4.69 -14.21 -20.09
N THR A 264 5.85 -14.78 -19.87
CA THR A 264 6.07 -15.85 -18.89
C THR A 264 5.59 -15.47 -17.49
N SER A 265 5.71 -14.18 -17.10
CA SER A 265 5.27 -13.71 -15.79
C SER A 265 3.73 -13.68 -15.64
N VAL A 266 2.99 -13.60 -16.73
CA VAL A 266 1.51 -13.71 -16.73
C VAL A 266 1.10 -15.16 -16.59
N GLY A 267 1.72 -16.06 -17.35
CA GLY A 267 1.48 -17.52 -17.26
C GLY A 267 1.75 -18.06 -15.86
N LEU A 268 2.87 -17.64 -15.24
CA LEU A 268 3.21 -18.03 -13.87
C LEU A 268 2.17 -17.53 -12.85
N ARG A 269 1.59 -16.34 -13.04
CA ARG A 269 0.52 -15.86 -12.14
C ARG A 269 -0.75 -16.70 -12.26
N PHE A 270 -1.16 -17.09 -13.46
CA PHE A 270 -2.31 -17.97 -13.63
C PHE A 270 -2.08 -19.32 -12.95
N ALA A 271 -0.88 -19.91 -13.09
CA ALA A 271 -0.51 -21.13 -12.41
C ALA A 271 -0.57 -20.97 -10.86
N LEU A 272 -0.06 -19.86 -10.33
CA LEU A 272 -0.17 -19.55 -8.90
C LEU A 272 -1.62 -19.36 -8.44
N TRP A 273 -2.47 -18.75 -9.26
CA TRP A 273 -3.88 -18.57 -8.93
C TRP A 273 -4.62 -19.88 -8.88
N GLU A 274 -4.32 -20.81 -9.79
CA GLU A 274 -4.89 -22.16 -9.79
C GLU A 274 -4.50 -22.92 -8.50
N SER A 275 -3.22 -22.92 -8.13
CA SER A 275 -2.75 -23.46 -6.85
C SER A 275 -3.42 -22.79 -5.65
N THR A 276 -3.61 -21.46 -5.70
CA THR A 276 -4.26 -20.71 -4.63
C THR A 276 -5.74 -21.05 -4.49
N ILE A 277 -6.43 -21.29 -5.62
CA ILE A 277 -7.83 -21.72 -5.60
C ILE A 277 -7.96 -23.09 -4.94
N ALA A 278 -7.05 -24.03 -5.26
CA ALA A 278 -7.01 -25.34 -4.60
C ALA A 278 -6.83 -25.21 -3.07
N MET A 279 -5.94 -24.32 -2.59
CA MET A 279 -5.81 -24.02 -1.16
C MET A 279 -7.15 -23.52 -0.55
N ILE A 280 -7.86 -22.62 -1.26
CA ILE A 280 -9.13 -22.07 -0.79
C ILE A 280 -10.20 -23.15 -0.71
N GLU A 281 -10.26 -24.06 -1.70
CA GLU A 281 -11.22 -25.16 -1.73
C GLU A 281 -10.98 -26.16 -0.60
N GLU A 282 -9.73 -26.44 -0.24
CA GLU A 282 -9.40 -27.34 0.86
C GLU A 282 -9.56 -26.69 2.24
N HIS A 283 -9.26 -25.40 2.36
CA HIS A 283 -9.32 -24.65 3.63
C HIS A 283 -10.29 -23.46 3.60
N PRO A 284 -11.60 -23.63 3.27
CA PRO A 284 -12.48 -22.50 2.96
C PRO A 284 -12.84 -21.60 4.15
N LEU A 285 -12.85 -22.12 5.37
CA LEU A 285 -13.34 -21.36 6.53
C LEU A 285 -12.27 -20.49 7.18
N LEU A 286 -11.11 -21.06 7.51
CA LEU A 286 -10.05 -20.41 8.26
C LEU A 286 -8.77 -20.19 7.45
N GLY A 287 -8.69 -20.77 6.24
CA GLY A 287 -7.51 -20.68 5.42
C GLY A 287 -6.32 -21.47 5.96
N VAL A 288 -5.16 -21.25 5.37
CA VAL A 288 -3.88 -21.92 5.73
C VAL A 288 -3.08 -21.18 6.79
N GLY A 289 -3.63 -20.12 7.38
CA GLY A 289 -2.99 -19.30 8.40
C GLY A 289 -2.42 -17.99 7.86
N TRP A 290 -2.54 -16.91 8.65
CA TRP A 290 -2.01 -15.59 8.31
C TRP A 290 -0.49 -15.63 8.06
N GLY A 291 -0.05 -15.12 6.91
CA GLY A 291 1.36 -15.07 6.51
C GLY A 291 2.00 -16.43 6.24
N SER A 292 1.19 -17.50 6.13
CA SER A 292 1.66 -18.89 5.98
C SER A 292 1.52 -19.42 4.55
N TYR A 293 1.16 -18.57 3.60
CA TYR A 293 1.02 -18.98 2.19
C TYR A 293 2.24 -19.76 1.69
N TYR A 294 3.46 -19.25 1.94
CA TYR A 294 4.69 -19.86 1.47
C TYR A 294 5.01 -21.22 2.14
N LEU A 295 4.47 -21.47 3.35
CA LEU A 295 4.62 -22.74 4.06
C LEU A 295 3.68 -23.81 3.49
N ALA A 296 2.46 -23.39 3.10
CA ALA A 296 1.46 -24.30 2.53
C ALA A 296 1.66 -24.52 1.02
N TYR A 297 2.19 -23.52 0.30
CA TYR A 297 2.30 -23.56 -1.17
C TYR A 297 3.01 -24.80 -1.73
N PRO A 298 4.08 -25.35 -1.14
CA PRO A 298 4.74 -26.56 -1.68
C PRO A 298 3.79 -27.75 -1.92
N ASP A 299 2.77 -27.93 -1.09
CA ASP A 299 1.78 -29.00 -1.22
C ASP A 299 0.80 -28.78 -2.40
N TYR A 300 0.72 -27.54 -2.90
CA TYR A 300 -0.14 -27.10 -4.02
C TYR A 300 0.66 -26.68 -5.25
N ASN A 301 1.97 -26.97 -5.27
CA ASN A 301 2.83 -26.55 -6.38
C ASN A 301 2.72 -27.52 -7.56
N PHE A 302 1.72 -27.30 -8.43
CA PHE A 302 1.49 -28.15 -9.59
C PHE A 302 2.33 -27.76 -10.82
N PHE A 303 2.93 -26.57 -10.86
CA PHE A 303 3.46 -25.98 -12.09
C PHE A 303 4.92 -25.53 -12.02
N ILE A 304 5.46 -25.20 -10.83
CA ILE A 304 6.81 -24.69 -10.68
C ILE A 304 7.70 -25.82 -10.22
N GLN A 305 8.52 -26.36 -11.11
CA GLN A 305 9.37 -27.52 -10.84
C GLN A 305 10.72 -27.16 -10.17
N ASP A 306 11.04 -25.87 -10.01
CA ASP A 306 12.27 -25.44 -9.37
C ASP A 306 12.09 -25.34 -7.85
N GLU A 307 12.66 -26.28 -7.12
CA GLU A 307 12.59 -26.39 -5.65
C GLU A 307 13.27 -25.20 -4.93
N HIS A 308 14.10 -24.40 -5.64
CA HIS A 308 14.78 -23.25 -5.06
C HIS A 308 13.95 -21.98 -5.11
N VAL A 309 12.80 -21.99 -5.80
CA VAL A 309 11.93 -20.81 -5.90
C VAL A 309 10.93 -20.77 -4.76
N LEU A 310 11.13 -19.87 -3.80
CA LEU A 310 10.18 -19.65 -2.70
C LEU A 310 9.06 -18.70 -3.16
N ILE A 311 7.83 -19.17 -3.07
CA ILE A 311 6.62 -18.42 -3.41
C ILE A 311 5.99 -17.89 -2.12
N PHE A 312 6.13 -16.60 -1.86
CA PHE A 312 5.66 -15.97 -0.63
C PHE A 312 4.18 -15.60 -0.63
N HIS A 313 3.57 -15.42 -1.81
CA HIS A 313 2.17 -15.00 -1.96
C HIS A 313 1.64 -15.27 -3.38
N ALA A 314 0.32 -15.23 -3.53
CA ALA A 314 -0.39 -15.53 -4.79
C ALA A 314 -0.21 -14.52 -5.93
N HIS A 315 0.54 -13.43 -5.77
CA HIS A 315 0.54 -12.28 -6.69
C HIS A 315 -0.87 -11.77 -7.05
N ASN A 316 -1.79 -11.92 -6.11
CA ASN A 316 -3.17 -11.41 -6.16
C ASN A 316 -3.66 -11.27 -4.71
N MET A 317 -3.90 -10.03 -4.26
CA MET A 317 -4.31 -9.77 -2.88
C MET A 317 -5.64 -10.45 -2.52
N TYR A 318 -6.57 -10.48 -3.46
CA TYR A 318 -7.91 -11.02 -3.24
C TYR A 318 -7.85 -12.52 -2.96
N LEU A 319 -7.18 -13.26 -3.83
CA LEU A 319 -6.99 -14.70 -3.68
C LEU A 319 -6.12 -15.03 -2.46
N ASN A 320 -5.04 -14.28 -2.25
CA ASN A 320 -4.15 -14.48 -1.11
C ASN A 320 -4.88 -14.36 0.22
N MET A 321 -5.73 -13.31 0.37
CA MET A 321 -6.51 -13.13 1.60
C MET A 321 -7.50 -14.28 1.83
N LEU A 322 -8.14 -14.77 0.77
CA LEU A 322 -9.04 -15.93 0.89
C LEU A 322 -8.28 -17.20 1.27
N ALA A 323 -7.09 -17.42 0.71
CA ALA A 323 -6.27 -18.58 1.02
C ALA A 323 -5.73 -18.56 2.46
N GLU A 324 -5.22 -17.40 2.93
CA GLU A 324 -4.59 -17.33 4.26
C GLU A 324 -5.58 -17.28 5.42
N VAL A 325 -6.71 -16.55 5.29
CA VAL A 325 -7.64 -16.32 6.40
C VAL A 325 -9.05 -16.85 6.13
N GLY A 326 -9.22 -17.64 5.09
CA GLY A 326 -10.49 -18.22 4.67
C GLY A 326 -11.49 -17.19 4.12
N ILE A 327 -12.67 -17.66 3.71
CA ILE A 327 -13.69 -16.82 3.07
C ILE A 327 -14.21 -15.74 4.04
N ILE A 328 -14.43 -16.08 5.31
CA ILE A 328 -14.96 -15.14 6.30
C ILE A 328 -13.94 -14.02 6.58
N GLY A 329 -12.69 -14.38 6.86
CA GLY A 329 -11.61 -13.43 7.10
C GLY A 329 -11.28 -12.59 5.87
N GLY A 330 -11.20 -13.22 4.69
CA GLY A 330 -11.00 -12.56 3.42
C GLY A 330 -12.10 -11.56 3.08
N ALA A 331 -13.37 -11.94 3.27
CA ALA A 331 -14.50 -11.02 3.12
C ALA A 331 -14.41 -9.84 4.10
N ALA A 332 -14.10 -10.09 5.38
CA ALA A 332 -13.91 -9.03 6.38
C ALA A 332 -12.78 -8.08 6.01
N PHE A 333 -11.65 -8.60 5.48
CA PHE A 333 -10.55 -7.80 4.96
C PHE A 333 -10.99 -6.93 3.79
N LEU A 334 -11.63 -7.51 2.78
CA LEU A 334 -12.08 -6.79 1.58
C LEU A 334 -13.12 -5.72 1.93
N LEU A 335 -14.07 -6.04 2.79
CA LEU A 335 -15.03 -5.06 3.29
C LEU A 335 -14.33 -3.91 4.04
N THR A 336 -13.33 -4.21 4.88
CA THR A 336 -12.51 -3.21 5.57
C THR A 336 -11.77 -2.33 4.57
N PHE A 337 -11.13 -2.94 3.56
CA PHE A 337 -10.38 -2.24 2.53
C PHE A 337 -11.26 -1.30 1.71
N PHE A 338 -12.38 -1.79 1.16
CA PHE A 338 -13.28 -0.97 0.35
C PHE A 338 -14.07 0.05 1.17
N ALA A 339 -14.35 -0.24 2.46
CA ALA A 339 -14.95 0.73 3.36
C ALA A 339 -14.11 2.00 3.50
N GLN A 340 -12.75 1.91 3.45
CA GLN A 340 -11.91 3.12 3.44
C GLN A 340 -12.22 4.03 2.25
N GLY A 341 -12.36 3.45 1.05
CA GLY A 341 -12.76 4.20 -0.15
C GLY A 341 -14.15 4.82 -0.05
N PHE A 342 -15.11 4.05 0.47
CA PHE A 342 -16.48 4.54 0.67
C PHE A 342 -16.56 5.67 1.69
N LEU A 343 -15.86 5.56 2.81
CA LEU A 343 -15.77 6.62 3.81
C LEU A 343 -15.10 7.88 3.22
N CYS A 344 -14.01 7.71 2.48
CA CYS A 344 -13.34 8.79 1.78
C CYS A 344 -14.25 9.48 0.74
N TRP A 345 -15.03 8.71 -0.01
CA TRP A 345 -16.04 9.26 -0.93
C TRP A 345 -17.11 10.07 -0.20
N LYS A 346 -17.63 9.59 0.94
CA LYS A 346 -18.57 10.35 1.77
C LYS A 346 -17.99 11.68 2.24
N LEU A 347 -16.73 11.69 2.69
CA LEU A 347 -16.05 12.91 3.12
C LEU A 347 -15.87 13.90 1.97
N TYR A 348 -15.49 13.39 0.78
CA TYR A 348 -15.35 14.22 -0.41
C TYR A 348 -16.66 14.90 -0.81
N ARG A 349 -17.78 14.17 -0.78
CA ARG A 349 -19.13 14.65 -1.13
C ARG A 349 -19.77 15.46 -0.01
N GLY A 350 -19.30 15.36 1.19
CA GLY A 350 -19.86 16.00 2.38
C GLY A 350 -19.63 17.52 2.44
N LYS A 351 -20.23 18.15 3.46
CA LYS A 351 -20.11 19.60 3.73
C LYS A 351 -18.93 19.94 4.64
N ALA A 352 -17.90 19.08 4.70
CA ALA A 352 -16.72 19.27 5.55
C ALA A 352 -15.76 20.35 5.00
N SER A 353 -14.71 20.66 5.77
CA SER A 353 -13.66 21.61 5.39
C SER A 353 -13.02 21.26 4.03
N LEU A 354 -12.40 22.25 3.38
CA LEU A 354 -11.68 22.02 2.13
C LEU A 354 -10.59 20.95 2.29
N PHE A 355 -9.86 20.98 3.42
CA PHE A 355 -8.84 19.98 3.73
C PHE A 355 -9.44 18.57 3.82
N THR A 356 -10.49 18.38 4.61
CA THR A 356 -11.20 17.09 4.77
C THR A 356 -11.70 16.52 3.44
N ARG A 357 -12.33 17.36 2.62
CA ARG A 357 -12.81 16.97 1.29
C ARG A 357 -11.66 16.64 0.33
N THR A 358 -10.52 17.30 0.47
CA THR A 358 -9.32 17.00 -0.33
C THR A 358 -8.70 15.68 0.09
N MET A 359 -8.59 15.41 1.40
CA MET A 359 -8.17 14.10 1.92
C MET A 359 -9.13 13.00 1.48
N GLY A 360 -10.44 13.25 1.50
CA GLY A 360 -11.44 12.33 1.01
C GLY A 360 -11.27 11.97 -0.47
N LEU A 361 -11.03 12.96 -1.35
CA LEU A 361 -10.73 12.67 -2.76
C LEU A 361 -9.44 11.87 -2.91
N GLY A 362 -8.35 12.30 -2.26
CA GLY A 362 -7.07 11.62 -2.33
C GLY A 362 -7.14 10.18 -1.82
N GLY A 363 -7.81 9.94 -0.69
CA GLY A 363 -8.01 8.60 -0.12
C GLY A 363 -8.86 7.69 -1.01
N LEU A 364 -9.91 8.22 -1.65
CA LEU A 364 -10.71 7.47 -2.63
C LEU A 364 -9.85 7.03 -3.82
N LEU A 365 -9.07 7.96 -4.41
CA LEU A 365 -8.16 7.64 -5.52
C LEU A 365 -7.10 6.63 -5.10
N MET A 366 -6.56 6.73 -3.88
CA MET A 366 -5.58 5.79 -3.33
C MET A 366 -6.15 4.37 -3.23
N VAL A 367 -7.35 4.21 -2.68
CA VAL A 367 -8.00 2.89 -2.57
C VAL A 367 -8.25 2.31 -3.97
N MET A 368 -8.74 3.11 -4.92
CA MET A 368 -8.91 2.67 -6.31
C MET A 368 -7.60 2.21 -6.94
N ALA A 369 -6.52 2.97 -6.76
CA ALA A 369 -5.20 2.64 -7.31
C ALA A 369 -4.64 1.34 -6.72
N ILE A 370 -4.72 1.17 -5.39
CA ILE A 370 -4.27 -0.06 -4.72
C ILE A 370 -5.16 -1.25 -5.08
N ALA A 371 -6.47 -1.07 -5.23
CA ALA A 371 -7.36 -2.13 -5.70
C ALA A 371 -6.92 -2.69 -7.06
N VAL A 372 -6.54 -1.82 -8.00
CA VAL A 372 -6.14 -2.22 -9.35
C VAL A 372 -4.78 -2.94 -9.35
N ILE A 373 -3.74 -2.40 -8.71
CA ILE A 373 -2.43 -3.06 -8.66
C ILE A 373 -2.53 -4.42 -7.94
N SER A 374 -3.41 -4.52 -6.96
CA SER A 374 -3.63 -5.74 -6.16
C SER A 374 -4.32 -6.87 -6.91
N MET A 375 -4.84 -6.64 -8.12
CA MET A 375 -5.33 -7.70 -9.01
C MET A 375 -4.19 -8.55 -9.61
N SER A 376 -3.01 -7.97 -9.76
CA SER A 376 -1.85 -8.61 -10.38
C SER A 376 -0.63 -8.72 -9.47
N ASP A 377 -0.75 -8.27 -8.23
CA ASP A 377 0.27 -8.42 -7.18
C ASP A 377 -0.38 -8.34 -5.80
N HIS A 378 0.29 -8.84 -4.75
CA HIS A 378 -0.15 -8.66 -3.37
C HIS A 378 0.71 -7.58 -2.69
N VAL A 379 0.53 -6.31 -3.12
CA VAL A 379 1.39 -5.20 -2.65
C VAL A 379 1.27 -4.92 -1.15
N LEU A 380 0.11 -5.24 -0.53
CA LEU A 380 -0.08 -5.14 0.92
C LEU A 380 0.61 -6.27 1.71
N PHE A 381 1.20 -7.27 1.05
CA PHE A 381 2.14 -8.20 1.65
C PHE A 381 3.40 -7.46 2.14
N GLY A 382 3.87 -6.46 1.42
CA GLY A 382 4.99 -5.62 1.82
C GLY A 382 4.67 -4.86 3.11
N ARG A 383 5.41 -5.15 4.20
CA ARG A 383 5.17 -4.57 5.53
C ARG A 383 5.11 -3.04 5.50
N SER A 384 6.12 -2.36 4.96
CA SER A 384 6.14 -0.90 4.83
C SER A 384 4.95 -0.35 4.05
N ILE A 385 4.52 -1.04 2.99
CA ILE A 385 3.38 -0.64 2.16
C ILE A 385 2.08 -0.72 2.94
N SER A 386 1.84 -1.81 3.66
CA SER A 386 0.67 -1.98 4.52
C SER A 386 0.61 -0.91 5.61
N PHE A 387 1.72 -0.65 6.32
CA PHE A 387 1.76 0.43 7.30
C PHE A 387 1.45 1.79 6.68
N CYS A 388 2.03 2.11 5.52
CA CYS A 388 1.74 3.35 4.81
C CYS A 388 0.27 3.42 4.37
N PHE A 389 -0.29 2.35 3.81
CA PHE A 389 -1.68 2.30 3.36
C PHE A 389 -2.65 2.53 4.52
N TRP A 390 -2.53 1.77 5.61
CA TRP A 390 -3.44 1.89 6.75
C TRP A 390 -3.28 3.23 7.49
N SER A 391 -2.05 3.75 7.58
CA SER A 391 -1.79 5.08 8.15
C SER A 391 -2.39 6.20 7.31
N LEU A 392 -2.23 6.17 5.99
CA LEU A 392 -2.84 7.15 5.08
C LEU A 392 -4.36 7.02 5.08
N SER A 393 -4.90 5.81 5.11
CA SER A 393 -6.34 5.56 5.24
C SER A 393 -6.90 6.17 6.53
N ALA A 394 -6.24 5.93 7.68
CA ALA A 394 -6.61 6.52 8.95
C ALA A 394 -6.57 8.07 8.91
N LEU A 395 -5.54 8.64 8.28
CA LEU A 395 -5.40 10.09 8.14
C LEU A 395 -6.52 10.69 7.27
N CYS A 396 -6.90 10.00 6.19
CA CYS A 396 -7.99 10.41 5.31
C CYS A 396 -9.35 10.31 6.03
N VAL A 397 -9.68 9.14 6.57
CA VAL A 397 -10.96 8.87 7.22
C VAL A 397 -11.10 9.65 8.53
N GLY A 398 -10.03 9.74 9.31
CA GLY A 398 -10.00 10.50 10.56
C GLY A 398 -10.21 12.01 10.39
N SER A 399 -10.26 12.49 9.14
CA SER A 399 -10.57 13.90 8.83
C SER A 399 -12.06 14.23 8.93
N GLY A 400 -12.93 13.24 9.11
CA GLY A 400 -14.38 13.40 9.23
C GLY A 400 -14.87 13.45 10.68
N ASP A 401 -16.04 14.06 10.86
CA ASP A 401 -16.82 13.99 12.09
C ASP A 401 -17.82 12.81 11.94
N TRP A 402 -17.48 11.67 12.55
CA TRP A 402 -18.24 10.40 12.45
C TRP A 402 -19.15 10.16 13.65
#